data_3c3bd42e837610a1fb82aaf231a89427
#
_entry.id   3c3bd42e837610a1fb82aaf231a89427
#
_cell.length_a   1.000
_cell.length_b   1.000
_cell.length_c   1.000
_cell.angle_alpha   90.00
_cell.angle_beta   90.00
_cell.angle_gamma   90.00
#
_symmetry.space_group_name_H-M   'P 1'
#
loop_
_entity.id
_entity.type
_entity.pdbx_description
1 polymer ?
#
loop_
_entity_poly.entity_id
_entity_poly.type
_entity_poly.pdbx_seq_one_letter_code
_entity_poly.pdbx_strand_id
1 'polypeptide(L)'
;MSAVAKKLDIVIVATIFEERAPGLYHNTAVVFDKDGRIAGKYRKMHIPDDPGFYEKYYFTPGDLGFTPIETSIGKLGVQVCWDQWYPEGARLMALAGADLLIYPTAIGWDPNDTEEEQQRQLNAWITIQRAHAVANGIPVISCNRIGFEQAPDQEPGVGIDFWCNSFIAGQQGEILDSANDSEIKVLTTTLEPTRSARVRQVWPFLRDRRIDAFGDITRRFID
;
A
#
# COMPACT_ATOMS: atom_id res chain seq x y z
N MET A 1 -4.04 -17.37 9.23
CA MET A 1 -3.59 -16.08 9.82
C MET A 1 -4.23 -15.81 11.18
N SER A 2 -5.54 -15.96 11.39
CA SER A 2 -6.22 -15.73 12.67
C SER A 2 -5.57 -16.46 13.88
N ALA A 3 -5.34 -17.77 13.76
CA ALA A 3 -4.68 -18.54 14.82
C ALA A 3 -3.22 -18.09 15.08
N VAL A 4 -2.52 -17.62 14.06
CA VAL A 4 -1.14 -17.10 14.19
C VAL A 4 -1.15 -15.76 14.91
N ALA A 5 -2.04 -14.83 14.50
CA ALA A 5 -2.21 -13.54 15.15
C ALA A 5 -2.46 -13.71 16.65
N LYS A 6 -3.41 -14.58 17.01
CA LYS A 6 -3.73 -14.89 18.41
C LYS A 6 -2.57 -15.56 19.15
N LYS A 7 -1.90 -16.53 18.53
CA LYS A 7 -0.80 -17.25 19.17
C LYS A 7 0.39 -16.35 19.50
N LEU A 8 0.67 -15.38 18.62
CA LEU A 8 1.83 -14.51 18.73
C LEU A 8 1.50 -13.12 19.34
N ASP A 9 0.22 -12.86 19.65
CA ASP A 9 -0.28 -11.56 20.16
C ASP A 9 0.10 -10.39 19.25
N ILE A 10 -0.06 -10.56 17.91
CA ILE A 10 0.29 -9.57 16.89
C ILE A 10 -0.87 -9.27 15.96
N VAL A 11 -0.86 -8.06 15.37
CA VAL A 11 -1.74 -7.70 14.26
C VAL A 11 -1.10 -8.18 12.95
N ILE A 12 -1.90 -8.81 12.08
CA ILE A 12 -1.43 -9.30 10.77
C ILE A 12 -2.27 -8.67 9.68
N VAL A 13 -1.61 -8.10 8.67
CA VAL A 13 -2.22 -7.70 7.40
C VAL A 13 -1.85 -8.73 6.35
N ALA A 14 -2.84 -9.33 5.69
CA ALA A 14 -2.64 -10.33 4.65
C ALA A 14 -3.56 -10.05 3.46
N THR A 15 -3.08 -10.36 2.25
CA THR A 15 -3.87 -10.22 1.02
C THR A 15 -4.43 -11.55 0.57
N ILE A 16 -5.63 -11.53 0.00
CA ILE A 16 -6.34 -12.70 -0.52
C ILE A 16 -7.05 -12.38 -1.83
N PHE A 17 -7.28 -13.43 -2.62
CA PHE A 17 -8.26 -13.42 -3.69
C PHE A 17 -9.64 -13.68 -3.05
N GLU A 18 -10.48 -12.64 -2.91
CA GLU A 18 -11.80 -12.75 -2.28
C GLU A 18 -12.86 -13.11 -3.32
N GLU A 19 -13.50 -14.25 -3.17
CA GLU A 19 -14.77 -14.54 -3.82
C GLU A 19 -15.90 -14.00 -2.96
N ARG A 20 -16.56 -12.93 -3.42
CA ARG A 20 -17.73 -12.35 -2.75
C ARG A 20 -19.00 -13.08 -3.14
N ALA A 21 -19.08 -13.49 -4.40
CA ALA A 21 -20.13 -14.30 -4.99
C ALA A 21 -19.58 -14.92 -6.28
N PRO A 22 -20.21 -15.97 -6.83
CA PRO A 22 -19.81 -16.52 -8.12
C PRO A 22 -19.74 -15.44 -9.21
N GLY A 23 -18.54 -15.28 -9.81
CA GLY A 23 -18.29 -14.25 -10.82
C GLY A 23 -18.01 -12.84 -10.29
N LEU A 24 -17.94 -12.64 -8.97
CA LEU A 24 -17.65 -11.37 -8.33
C LEU A 24 -16.48 -11.52 -7.38
N TYR A 25 -15.30 -11.02 -7.78
CA TYR A 25 -14.03 -11.19 -7.08
C TYR A 25 -13.39 -9.86 -6.76
N HIS A 26 -12.64 -9.81 -5.65
CA HIS A 26 -11.86 -8.65 -5.25
C HIS A 26 -10.45 -9.06 -4.83
N ASN A 27 -9.48 -8.19 -5.14
CA ASN A 27 -8.18 -8.20 -4.51
C ASN A 27 -8.32 -7.54 -3.13
N THR A 28 -8.16 -8.31 -2.06
CA THR A 28 -8.58 -7.88 -0.72
C THR A 28 -7.43 -8.02 0.28
N ALA A 29 -7.20 -6.98 1.08
CA ALA A 29 -6.39 -7.06 2.29
C ALA A 29 -7.31 -7.31 3.49
N VAL A 30 -6.94 -8.28 4.32
CA VAL A 30 -7.65 -8.64 5.56
C VAL A 30 -6.72 -8.35 6.73
N VAL A 31 -7.25 -7.69 7.76
CA VAL A 31 -6.52 -7.39 9.00
C VAL A 31 -7.03 -8.28 10.13
N PHE A 32 -6.12 -9.05 10.71
CA PHE A 32 -6.37 -9.87 11.89
C PHE A 32 -5.79 -9.16 13.11
N ASP A 33 -6.60 -8.95 14.12
CA ASP A 33 -6.14 -8.36 15.38
C ASP A 33 -5.46 -9.42 16.26
N LYS A 34 -4.77 -8.99 17.29
CA LYS A 34 -3.98 -9.81 18.21
C LYS A 34 -4.77 -10.90 18.93
N ASP A 35 -6.07 -10.75 19.05
CA ASP A 35 -6.98 -11.78 19.58
C ASP A 35 -7.40 -12.83 18.54
N GLY A 36 -6.98 -12.64 17.27
CA GLY A 36 -7.27 -13.48 16.12
C GLY A 36 -8.59 -13.17 15.40
N ARG A 37 -9.38 -12.19 15.86
CA ARG A 37 -10.56 -11.75 15.12
C ARG A 37 -10.17 -11.00 13.86
N ILE A 38 -11.01 -11.03 12.86
CA ILE A 38 -10.89 -10.14 11.71
C ILE A 38 -11.31 -8.74 12.17
N ALA A 39 -10.34 -7.80 12.25
CA ALA A 39 -10.58 -6.40 12.57
C ALA A 39 -11.31 -5.68 11.44
N GLY A 40 -10.98 -6.01 10.20
CA GLY A 40 -11.59 -5.44 9.02
C GLY A 40 -10.93 -5.92 7.74
N LYS A 41 -11.41 -5.40 6.62
CA LYS A 41 -10.84 -5.65 5.30
C LYS A 41 -10.89 -4.40 4.43
N TYR A 42 -9.97 -4.33 3.47
CA TYR A 42 -9.93 -3.34 2.41
C TYR A 42 -9.95 -4.06 1.06
N ARG A 43 -10.80 -3.63 0.14
CA ARG A 43 -10.83 -4.10 -1.24
C ARG A 43 -10.13 -3.11 -2.13
N LYS A 44 -9.12 -3.56 -2.87
CA LYS A 44 -8.31 -2.73 -3.78
C LYS A 44 -9.20 -1.88 -4.68
N MET A 45 -9.04 -0.55 -4.59
CA MET A 45 -9.89 0.41 -5.30
C MET A 45 -9.44 0.60 -6.74
N HIS A 46 -8.12 0.67 -6.98
CA HIS A 46 -7.56 0.87 -8.30
C HIS A 46 -7.03 -0.45 -8.84
N ILE A 47 -7.67 -0.96 -9.89
CA ILE A 47 -7.32 -2.24 -10.52
C ILE A 47 -6.50 -1.95 -11.78
N PRO A 48 -5.22 -2.37 -11.84
CA PRO A 48 -4.37 -2.18 -13.02
C PRO A 48 -4.76 -3.08 -14.18
N ASP A 49 -4.29 -2.71 -15.35
CA ASP A 49 -4.40 -3.48 -16.58
C ASP A 49 -3.16 -3.23 -17.45
N ASP A 50 -2.00 -3.45 -16.84
CA ASP A 50 -0.70 -3.25 -17.46
C ASP A 50 -0.12 -4.57 -17.99
N PRO A 51 0.87 -4.55 -18.89
CA PRO A 51 1.56 -5.75 -19.34
C PRO A 51 2.05 -6.60 -18.17
N GLY A 52 1.63 -7.87 -18.12
CA GLY A 52 1.93 -8.79 -17.02
C GLY A 52 1.02 -8.66 -15.78
N PHE A 53 0.19 -7.61 -15.69
CA PHE A 53 -0.68 -7.35 -14.55
C PHE A 53 -2.15 -7.14 -14.97
N TYR A 54 -2.75 -8.14 -15.59
CA TYR A 54 -4.12 -8.10 -16.14
C TYR A 54 -5.18 -8.33 -15.06
N GLU A 55 -5.12 -7.55 -13.98
CA GLU A 55 -6.00 -7.73 -12.82
C GLU A 55 -7.48 -7.44 -13.14
N LYS A 56 -7.77 -6.58 -14.12
CA LYS A 56 -9.16 -6.28 -14.54
C LYS A 56 -9.90 -7.49 -15.09
N TYR A 57 -9.19 -8.52 -15.53
CA TYR A 57 -9.83 -9.77 -15.95
C TYR A 57 -10.52 -10.48 -14.78
N TYR A 58 -9.97 -10.36 -13.58
CA TYR A 58 -10.45 -11.07 -12.40
C TYR A 58 -11.26 -10.17 -11.46
N PHE A 59 -10.79 -8.96 -11.20
CA PHE A 59 -11.24 -8.19 -10.05
C PHE A 59 -12.14 -7.03 -10.40
N THR A 60 -13.21 -6.93 -9.63
CA THR A 60 -14.04 -5.73 -9.53
C THR A 60 -13.34 -4.71 -8.61
N PRO A 61 -13.35 -3.40 -8.95
CA PRO A 61 -12.88 -2.36 -8.04
C PRO A 61 -13.52 -2.44 -6.65
N GLY A 62 -12.78 -2.03 -5.63
CA GLY A 62 -13.23 -2.04 -4.26
C GLY A 62 -14.45 -1.15 -4.03
N ASP A 63 -15.29 -1.55 -3.09
CA ASP A 63 -16.57 -0.89 -2.76
C ASP A 63 -16.70 -0.55 -1.26
N LEU A 64 -15.61 -0.66 -0.50
CA LEU A 64 -15.57 -0.36 0.94
C LEU A 64 -15.06 1.06 1.24
N GLY A 65 -14.63 1.80 0.21
CA GLY A 65 -14.06 3.13 0.35
C GLY A 65 -12.66 3.13 0.99
N PHE A 66 -12.17 4.32 1.32
CA PHE A 66 -10.88 4.55 1.97
C PHE A 66 -11.09 4.75 3.47
N THR A 67 -11.39 3.66 4.19
CA THR A 67 -11.66 3.69 5.63
C THR A 67 -10.57 2.92 6.38
N PRO A 68 -9.87 3.57 7.33
CA PRO A 68 -8.88 2.88 8.14
C PRO A 68 -9.51 1.80 9.01
N ILE A 69 -8.76 0.74 9.25
CA ILE A 69 -9.18 -0.42 10.04
C ILE A 69 -8.69 -0.24 11.47
N GLU A 70 -9.61 -0.22 12.43
CA GLU A 70 -9.31 -0.08 13.84
C GLU A 70 -8.82 -1.39 14.44
N THR A 71 -7.67 -1.34 15.10
CA THR A 71 -7.00 -2.49 15.72
C THR A 71 -6.50 -2.14 17.11
N SER A 72 -6.01 -3.15 17.83
CA SER A 72 -5.39 -2.98 19.15
C SER A 72 -4.12 -2.14 19.16
N ILE A 73 -3.49 -1.90 18.01
CA ILE A 73 -2.26 -1.11 17.87
C ILE A 73 -2.46 0.25 17.19
N GLY A 74 -3.72 0.62 16.88
CA GLY A 74 -4.07 1.87 16.19
C GLY A 74 -4.90 1.63 14.93
N LYS A 75 -5.16 2.71 14.20
CA LYS A 75 -5.93 2.70 12.96
C LYS A 75 -5.03 2.53 11.74
N LEU A 76 -5.18 1.42 11.04
CA LEU A 76 -4.36 1.07 9.90
C LEU A 76 -5.02 1.51 8.59
N GLY A 77 -4.38 2.41 7.85
CA GLY A 77 -4.76 2.79 6.49
C GLY A 77 -4.20 1.78 5.49
N VAL A 78 -4.91 0.68 5.27
CA VAL A 78 -4.47 -0.37 4.36
C VAL A 78 -4.97 -0.09 2.94
N GLN A 79 -4.06 -0.10 1.99
CA GLN A 79 -4.32 0.02 0.55
C GLN A 79 -3.46 -1.00 -0.19
N VAL A 80 -3.79 -1.37 -1.43
CA VAL A 80 -3.12 -2.48 -2.11
C VAL A 80 -2.48 -2.03 -3.42
N CYS A 81 -1.17 -2.23 -3.54
CA CYS A 81 -0.38 -2.16 -4.78
C CYS A 81 -0.68 -0.89 -5.59
N TRP A 82 -1.44 -0.97 -6.69
CA TRP A 82 -1.74 0.15 -7.60
C TRP A 82 -2.32 1.39 -6.90
N ASP A 83 -2.97 1.23 -5.75
CA ASP A 83 -3.45 2.34 -4.92
C ASP A 83 -2.32 3.28 -4.46
N GLN A 84 -1.06 2.80 -4.44
CA GLN A 84 0.13 3.58 -4.06
C GLN A 84 0.35 4.82 -4.92
N TRP A 85 -0.09 4.78 -6.18
CA TRP A 85 0.14 5.86 -7.14
C TRP A 85 -0.83 7.04 -6.97
N TYR A 86 -1.89 6.86 -6.18
CA TYR A 86 -2.99 7.82 -6.02
C TYR A 86 -2.94 8.50 -4.66
N PRO A 87 -2.47 9.77 -4.58
CA PRO A 87 -2.36 10.49 -3.30
C PRO A 87 -3.70 10.73 -2.62
N GLU A 88 -4.81 10.72 -3.37
CA GLU A 88 -6.16 10.88 -2.84
C GLU A 88 -6.51 9.79 -1.82
N GLY A 89 -6.16 8.53 -2.11
CA GLY A 89 -6.41 7.40 -1.21
C GLY A 89 -5.67 7.57 0.12
N ALA A 90 -4.36 7.86 0.06
CA ALA A 90 -3.54 8.14 1.23
C ALA A 90 -4.09 9.31 2.06
N ARG A 91 -4.54 10.37 1.38
CA ARG A 91 -5.14 11.55 2.02
C ARG A 91 -6.46 11.20 2.70
N LEU A 92 -7.35 10.45 2.06
CA LEU A 92 -8.63 10.04 2.63
C LEU A 92 -8.43 9.16 3.86
N MET A 93 -7.50 8.20 3.82
CA MET A 93 -7.13 7.39 4.99
C MET A 93 -6.64 8.27 6.15
N ALA A 94 -5.76 9.24 5.87
CA ALA A 94 -5.25 10.15 6.90
C ALA A 94 -6.33 11.06 7.49
N LEU A 95 -7.25 11.57 6.66
CA LEU A 95 -8.39 12.38 7.10
C LEU A 95 -9.38 11.57 7.95
N ALA A 96 -9.53 10.28 7.68
CA ALA A 96 -10.33 9.35 8.47
C ALA A 96 -9.61 8.88 9.76
N GLY A 97 -8.39 9.37 10.02
CA GLY A 97 -7.67 9.15 11.27
C GLY A 97 -6.71 7.95 11.25
N ALA A 98 -6.22 7.53 10.08
CA ALA A 98 -5.16 6.51 10.02
C ALA A 98 -3.91 6.98 10.78
N ASP A 99 -3.32 6.07 11.57
CA ASP A 99 -2.07 6.27 12.29
C ASP A 99 -0.85 5.93 11.43
N LEU A 100 -1.02 5.00 10.47
CA LEU A 100 0.00 4.64 9.48
C LEU A 100 -0.66 4.10 8.20
N LEU A 101 0.08 4.12 7.10
CA LEU A 101 -0.34 3.53 5.82
C LEU A 101 0.44 2.24 5.57
N ILE A 102 -0.25 1.21 5.05
CA ILE A 102 0.34 -0.08 4.70
C ILE A 102 -0.03 -0.43 3.27
N TYR A 103 0.98 -0.80 2.47
CA TYR A 103 0.84 -1.15 1.06
C TYR A 103 1.44 -2.53 0.76
N PRO A 104 0.68 -3.63 0.89
CA PRO A 104 1.10 -4.91 0.29
C PRO A 104 1.08 -4.79 -1.23
N THR A 105 2.16 -5.24 -1.88
CA THR A 105 2.41 -4.99 -3.30
C THR A 105 3.05 -6.19 -3.98
N ALA A 106 2.75 -6.35 -5.27
CA ALA A 106 3.49 -7.20 -6.19
C ALA A 106 3.67 -6.42 -7.50
N ILE A 107 4.79 -5.67 -7.61
CA ILE A 107 5.16 -4.92 -8.80
C ILE A 107 6.56 -5.36 -9.25
N GLY A 108 6.74 -5.53 -10.56
CA GLY A 108 7.97 -6.01 -11.16
C GLY A 108 8.32 -5.25 -12.43
N TRP A 109 9.42 -5.67 -13.04
CA TRP A 109 9.99 -5.04 -14.23
C TRP A 109 9.22 -5.42 -15.49
N ASP A 110 9.05 -4.46 -16.40
CA ASP A 110 8.78 -4.78 -17.81
C ASP A 110 10.13 -5.17 -18.45
N PRO A 111 10.26 -6.39 -18.99
CA PRO A 111 11.51 -6.85 -19.60
C PRO A 111 11.88 -6.07 -20.88
N ASN A 112 10.96 -5.28 -21.42
CA ASN A 112 11.21 -4.43 -22.59
C ASN A 112 11.77 -3.05 -22.24
N ASP A 113 11.74 -2.67 -20.95
CA ASP A 113 12.26 -1.38 -20.50
C ASP A 113 13.79 -1.37 -20.44
N THR A 114 14.37 -0.22 -20.75
CA THR A 114 15.80 0.01 -20.52
C THR A 114 16.10 0.10 -19.01
N GLU A 115 17.35 -0.20 -18.62
CA GLU A 115 17.78 -0.04 -17.22
C GLU A 115 17.51 1.37 -16.67
N GLU A 116 17.69 2.40 -17.52
CA GLU A 116 17.41 3.78 -17.14
C GLU A 116 15.93 4.01 -16.86
N GLU A 117 15.04 3.43 -17.66
CA GLU A 117 13.59 3.52 -17.44
C GLU A 117 13.16 2.74 -16.20
N GLN A 118 13.67 1.54 -16.01
CA GLN A 118 13.44 0.75 -14.80
C GLN A 118 13.83 1.53 -13.55
N GLN A 119 14.99 2.18 -13.56
CA GLN A 119 15.44 3.01 -12.43
C GLN A 119 14.55 4.24 -12.19
N ARG A 120 14.01 4.86 -13.25
CA ARG A 120 13.04 5.95 -13.13
C ARG A 120 11.74 5.48 -12.46
N GLN A 121 11.23 4.33 -12.89
CA GLN A 121 9.99 3.74 -12.35
C GLN A 121 10.15 3.39 -10.87
N LEU A 122 11.24 2.73 -10.50
CA LEU A 122 11.53 2.40 -9.10
C LEU A 122 11.64 3.67 -8.23
N ASN A 123 12.35 4.68 -8.71
CA ASN A 123 12.48 5.95 -8.00
C ASN A 123 11.14 6.67 -7.86
N ALA A 124 10.29 6.63 -8.89
CA ALA A 124 8.94 7.20 -8.83
C ALA A 124 8.09 6.48 -7.77
N TRP A 125 8.15 5.14 -7.76
CA TRP A 125 7.41 4.31 -6.80
C TRP A 125 7.81 4.57 -5.34
N ILE A 126 9.11 4.67 -5.05
CA ILE A 126 9.61 5.03 -3.72
C ILE A 126 9.19 6.46 -3.36
N THR A 127 9.35 7.39 -4.30
CA THR A 127 9.10 8.81 -4.09
C THR A 127 7.64 9.09 -3.75
N ILE A 128 6.70 8.54 -4.52
CA ILE A 128 5.27 8.81 -4.28
C ILE A 128 4.83 8.32 -2.90
N GLN A 129 5.28 7.18 -2.44
CA GLN A 129 4.92 6.65 -1.14
C GLN A 129 5.57 7.43 0.01
N ARG A 130 6.82 7.84 -0.14
CA ARG A 130 7.47 8.77 0.79
C ARG A 130 6.74 10.11 0.85
N ALA A 131 6.26 10.60 -0.30
CA ALA A 131 5.44 11.81 -0.37
C ALA A 131 4.11 11.65 0.41
N HIS A 132 3.50 10.46 0.40
CA HIS A 132 2.33 10.18 1.24
C HIS A 132 2.64 10.31 2.73
N ALA A 133 3.79 9.81 3.18
CA ALA A 133 4.23 9.96 4.57
C ALA A 133 4.39 11.45 4.94
N VAL A 134 5.12 12.21 4.13
CA VAL A 134 5.35 13.66 4.34
C VAL A 134 4.04 14.44 4.35
N ALA A 135 3.23 14.29 3.30
CA ALA A 135 2.01 15.05 3.10
C ALA A 135 0.96 14.82 4.18
N ASN A 136 0.98 13.65 4.84
CA ASN A 136 0.03 13.27 5.87
C ASN A 136 0.61 13.25 7.29
N GLY A 137 1.94 13.35 7.43
CA GLY A 137 2.63 13.30 8.72
C GLY A 137 2.43 11.99 9.46
N ILE A 138 2.40 10.85 8.74
CA ILE A 138 2.25 9.49 9.28
C ILE A 138 3.21 8.53 8.58
N PRO A 139 3.64 7.42 9.26
CA PRO A 139 4.51 6.44 8.65
C PRO A 139 3.87 5.71 7.47
N VAL A 140 4.71 5.19 6.59
CA VAL A 140 4.32 4.31 5.48
C VAL A 140 5.13 3.02 5.54
N ILE A 141 4.44 1.89 5.42
CA ILE A 141 5.03 0.56 5.28
C ILE A 141 4.70 0.06 3.88
N SER A 142 5.73 -0.15 3.08
CA SER A 142 5.61 -0.69 1.72
C SER A 142 6.25 -2.07 1.68
N CYS A 143 5.43 -3.10 1.38
CA CYS A 143 5.90 -4.47 1.24
C CYS A 143 5.74 -4.90 -0.21
N ASN A 144 6.85 -5.12 -0.92
CA ASN A 144 6.82 -5.63 -2.28
C ASN A 144 7.34 -7.08 -2.34
N ARG A 145 6.86 -7.81 -3.32
CA ARG A 145 7.32 -9.16 -3.65
C ARG A 145 8.76 -9.13 -4.18
N ILE A 146 9.48 -10.22 -3.99
CA ILE A 146 10.85 -10.45 -4.48
C ILE A 146 10.91 -11.72 -5.32
N GLY A 147 11.86 -11.76 -6.24
CA GLY A 147 12.21 -12.89 -7.07
C GLY A 147 11.39 -12.97 -8.35
N PHE A 148 11.64 -14.01 -9.11
CA PHE A 148 11.01 -14.26 -10.39
C PHE A 148 9.82 -15.21 -10.27
N GLU A 149 8.72 -14.90 -10.93
CA GLU A 149 7.56 -15.77 -11.09
C GLU A 149 7.39 -16.13 -12.55
N GLN A 150 7.55 -17.41 -12.86
CA GLN A 150 7.30 -17.97 -14.19
C GLN A 150 5.83 -17.82 -14.57
N ALA A 151 5.56 -17.28 -15.73
CA ALA A 151 4.19 -17.24 -16.25
C ALA A 151 3.70 -18.67 -16.56
N PRO A 152 2.45 -19.01 -16.16
CA PRO A 152 1.88 -20.32 -16.49
C PRO A 152 1.80 -20.51 -18.01
N ASP A 153 2.08 -21.72 -18.46
CA ASP A 153 1.95 -22.13 -19.86
C ASP A 153 2.78 -21.33 -20.87
N GLN A 154 3.85 -20.63 -20.41
CA GLN A 154 4.80 -19.92 -21.25
C GLN A 154 6.17 -20.62 -21.25
N GLU A 155 6.99 -20.26 -22.25
CA GLU A 155 8.37 -20.72 -22.34
C GLU A 155 9.17 -20.39 -21.06
N PRO A 156 10.16 -21.23 -20.69
CA PRO A 156 11.01 -20.95 -19.54
C PRO A 156 11.68 -19.56 -19.63
N GLY A 157 11.59 -18.79 -18.54
CA GLY A 157 12.11 -17.44 -18.45
C GLY A 157 11.13 -16.33 -18.83
N VAL A 158 9.91 -16.68 -19.27
CA VAL A 158 8.84 -15.70 -19.46
C VAL A 158 8.04 -15.56 -18.17
N GLY A 159 8.02 -14.39 -17.59
CA GLY A 159 7.38 -14.16 -16.30
C GLY A 159 7.64 -12.74 -15.78
N ILE A 160 7.47 -12.56 -14.47
CA ILE A 160 7.67 -11.28 -13.80
C ILE A 160 8.83 -11.40 -12.83
N ASP A 161 9.81 -10.51 -12.97
CA ASP A 161 10.85 -10.28 -11.99
C ASP A 161 10.46 -9.10 -11.12
N PHE A 162 10.20 -9.35 -9.82
CA PHE A 162 9.66 -8.33 -8.91
C PHE A 162 10.75 -7.38 -8.41
N TRP A 163 10.38 -6.11 -8.22
CA TRP A 163 11.32 -5.04 -7.81
C TRP A 163 11.91 -5.22 -6.42
N CYS A 164 11.31 -6.02 -5.56
CA CYS A 164 11.64 -6.02 -4.14
C CYS A 164 11.57 -4.62 -3.53
N ASN A 165 12.67 -4.07 -3.04
CA ASN A 165 12.80 -2.71 -2.53
C ASN A 165 11.73 -2.30 -1.51
N SER A 166 11.26 -3.25 -0.69
CA SER A 166 10.36 -2.97 0.43
C SER A 166 11.00 -1.98 1.39
N PHE A 167 10.21 -1.10 2.00
CA PHE A 167 10.74 -0.11 2.94
C PHE A 167 9.71 0.32 3.98
N ILE A 168 10.22 0.91 5.05
CA ILE A 168 9.44 1.62 6.07
C ILE A 168 9.91 3.07 6.07
N ALA A 169 8.98 4.00 5.83
CA ALA A 169 9.24 5.43 5.90
C ALA A 169 8.59 6.04 7.15
N GLY A 170 9.33 6.93 7.80
CA GLY A 170 8.83 7.74 8.91
C GLY A 170 7.97 8.92 8.43
N GLN A 171 7.46 9.69 9.38
CA GLN A 171 6.48 10.76 9.17
C GLN A 171 6.95 11.92 8.29
N GLN A 172 8.24 12.05 8.07
CA GLN A 172 8.85 13.08 7.21
C GLN A 172 9.47 12.46 5.96
N GLY A 173 9.10 11.22 5.62
CA GLY A 173 9.55 10.51 4.44
C GLY A 173 10.96 9.92 4.55
N GLU A 174 11.58 9.98 5.73
CA GLU A 174 12.87 9.34 6.01
C GLU A 174 12.74 7.82 5.96
N ILE A 175 13.70 7.13 5.35
CA ILE A 175 13.75 5.67 5.34
C ILE A 175 14.25 5.18 6.70
N LEU A 176 13.43 4.41 7.40
CA LEU A 176 13.74 3.82 8.70
C LEU A 176 14.38 2.44 8.57
N ASP A 177 13.91 1.64 7.62
CA ASP A 177 14.49 0.36 7.22
C ASP A 177 14.11 0.06 5.77
N SER A 178 14.95 -0.68 5.04
CA SER A 178 14.70 -1.05 3.65
C SER A 178 15.38 -2.35 3.28
N ALA A 179 14.82 -3.06 2.31
CA ALA A 179 15.46 -4.15 1.58
C ALA A 179 15.95 -3.66 0.22
N ASN A 180 16.94 -4.33 -0.35
CA ASN A 180 17.38 -4.14 -1.73
C ASN A 180 16.65 -5.10 -2.68
N ASP A 181 17.08 -5.15 -3.93
CA ASP A 181 16.49 -5.96 -5.00
C ASP A 181 16.81 -7.47 -4.93
N SER A 182 17.76 -7.88 -4.11
CA SER A 182 18.28 -9.26 -4.06
C SER A 182 18.11 -9.93 -2.69
N GLU A 183 17.62 -9.21 -1.68
CA GLU A 183 17.62 -9.66 -0.29
C GLU A 183 16.24 -10.08 0.20
N ILE A 184 16.08 -11.35 0.60
CA ILE A 184 14.93 -11.78 1.38
C ILE A 184 15.16 -11.34 2.82
N LYS A 185 14.47 -10.29 3.25
CA LYS A 185 14.68 -9.65 4.54
C LYS A 185 13.37 -9.40 5.28
N VAL A 186 13.42 -9.52 6.59
CA VAL A 186 12.36 -9.01 7.48
C VAL A 186 12.77 -7.61 7.92
N LEU A 187 12.01 -6.60 7.50
CA LEU A 187 12.21 -5.22 7.95
C LEU A 187 11.59 -5.04 9.33
N THR A 188 12.32 -4.40 10.24
CA THR A 188 11.83 -4.14 11.59
C THR A 188 12.20 -2.74 12.06
N THR A 189 11.22 -2.03 12.63
CA THR A 189 11.45 -0.71 13.24
C THR A 189 10.43 -0.46 14.34
N THR A 190 10.76 0.48 15.23
CA THR A 190 9.81 0.99 16.22
C THR A 190 9.19 2.28 15.71
N LEU A 191 7.88 2.32 15.63
CA LEU A 191 7.11 3.52 15.30
C LEU A 191 6.55 4.14 16.57
N GLU A 192 6.83 5.43 16.79
CA GLU A 192 6.32 6.18 17.93
C GLU A 192 5.09 7.02 17.51
N PRO A 193 3.86 6.69 17.98
CA PRO A 193 2.65 7.45 17.65
C PRO A 193 2.75 8.93 18.03
N THR A 194 3.42 9.24 19.15
CA THR A 194 3.65 10.61 19.63
C THR A 194 4.47 11.46 18.66
N ARG A 195 5.34 10.84 17.85
CA ARG A 195 6.10 11.53 16.81
C ARG A 195 5.20 12.08 15.71
N SER A 196 4.20 11.30 15.26
CA SER A 196 3.21 11.77 14.27
C SER A 196 2.44 12.99 14.77
N ALA A 197 2.01 12.96 16.03
CA ALA A 197 1.34 14.10 16.65
C ALA A 197 2.24 15.35 16.68
N ARG A 198 3.50 15.20 17.07
CA ARG A 198 4.48 16.30 17.11
C ARG A 198 4.75 16.88 15.73
N VAL A 199 5.00 16.04 14.71
CA VAL A 199 5.22 16.49 13.33
C VAL A 199 4.03 17.28 12.82
N ARG A 200 2.79 16.79 13.04
CA ARG A 200 1.56 17.47 12.64
C ARG A 200 1.29 18.77 13.40
N GLN A 201 1.80 18.92 14.62
CA GLN A 201 1.70 20.17 15.38
C GLN A 201 2.67 21.23 14.85
N VAL A 202 3.90 20.83 14.52
CA VAL A 202 4.95 21.73 14.01
C VAL A 202 4.68 22.12 12.56
N TRP A 203 4.27 21.16 11.74
CA TRP A 203 3.89 21.33 10.33
C TRP A 203 2.44 20.91 10.11
N PRO A 204 1.49 21.79 10.38
CA PRO A 204 0.07 21.44 10.43
C PRO A 204 -0.58 21.39 9.04
N PHE A 205 -0.03 20.57 8.15
CA PHE A 205 -0.50 20.47 6.75
C PHE A 205 -1.99 20.17 6.63
N LEU A 206 -2.55 19.34 7.55
CA LEU A 206 -3.99 19.03 7.52
C LEU A 206 -4.87 20.25 7.86
N ARG A 207 -4.41 21.09 8.81
CA ARG A 207 -5.09 22.34 9.19
C ARG A 207 -5.08 23.36 8.06
N ASP A 208 -3.92 23.49 7.40
CA ASP A 208 -3.66 24.57 6.44
C ASP A 208 -4.16 24.24 5.02
N ARG A 209 -4.81 23.09 4.84
CA ARG A 209 -5.43 22.73 3.56
C ARG A 209 -6.52 23.73 3.18
N ARG A 210 -6.47 24.19 1.94
CA ARG A 210 -7.49 25.05 1.33
C ARG A 210 -8.66 24.22 0.80
N ILE A 211 -9.44 23.66 1.75
CA ILE A 211 -10.58 22.77 1.43
C ILE A 211 -11.65 23.48 0.58
N ASP A 212 -11.72 24.79 0.67
CA ASP A 212 -12.56 25.67 -0.14
C ASP A 212 -12.17 25.68 -1.63
N ALA A 213 -10.93 25.34 -1.96
CA ALA A 213 -10.39 25.38 -3.31
C ALA A 213 -10.25 23.99 -3.98
N PHE A 214 -10.59 22.89 -3.29
CA PHE A 214 -10.38 21.52 -3.78
C PHE A 214 -11.62 20.87 -4.41
N GLY A 215 -12.65 21.66 -4.76
CA GLY A 215 -13.91 21.11 -5.29
C GLY A 215 -13.74 20.28 -6.58
N ASP A 216 -12.79 20.68 -7.41
CA ASP A 216 -12.56 20.02 -8.71
C ASP A 216 -11.73 18.73 -8.65
N ILE A 217 -11.19 18.37 -7.49
CA ILE A 217 -10.37 17.15 -7.35
C ILE A 217 -11.15 15.85 -7.68
N THR A 218 -12.47 15.92 -7.66
CA THR A 218 -13.35 14.79 -8.02
C THR A 218 -13.62 14.70 -9.52
N ARG A 219 -13.16 15.67 -10.31
CA ARG A 219 -13.25 15.63 -11.76
C ARG A 219 -12.06 14.90 -12.35
N ARG A 220 -12.28 14.20 -13.45
CA ARG A 220 -11.21 13.52 -14.17
C ARG A 220 -10.30 14.47 -14.93
N PHE A 221 -10.84 15.58 -15.38
CA PHE A 221 -10.16 16.68 -16.06
C PHE A 221 -10.94 17.99 -15.83
N ILE A 222 -10.26 19.15 -15.84
CA ILE A 222 -10.85 20.46 -15.71
C ILE A 222 -10.68 21.18 -17.06
N ASP A 223 -11.82 21.54 -17.71
CA ASP A 223 -11.85 22.28 -18.98
C ASP A 223 -11.67 23.78 -18.72
#